data_b84b8a0298730ba8a4658878db19cefd
#
_entry.id   b84b8a0298730ba8a4658878db19cefd
#
_cell.length_a   1.000
_cell.length_b   1.000
_cell.length_c   1.000
_cell.angle_alpha   90.00
_cell.angle_beta   90.00
_cell.angle_gamma   90.00
#
_symmetry.space_group_name_H-M   'P 1'
#
loop_
_entity.id
_entity.type
_entity.pdbx_description
1 polymer ?
#
loop_
_entity_poly.entity_id
_entity_poly.type
_entity_poly.pdbx_seq_one_letter_code
_entity_poly.pdbx_strand_id
1 'polypeptide(L)'
;MKNKSLSLTPAQFKNLMILVYLGEFMINGIRGGKGYPKTIKRYEKVLKFIIQNAKNFGMGNCVKKYKDDDAPYPTREFEEKFIDQRIYDYDEESFWRELSSHFADRDFYRQYGDQKLSGEERLGIIWEIEDYYEEEISENGLENFEVXXXXPRQVRSGTDIGILQFSQLQTVSP
;
A
#
# COMPACT_ATOMS: atom_id res chain seq x y z
N MET A 1 24.89 -26.91 -1.51
CA MET A 1 25.37 -25.61 -2.06
C MET A 1 26.31 -24.96 -1.05
N LYS A 2 27.44 -24.39 -1.52
CA LYS A 2 28.36 -23.65 -0.63
C LYS A 2 27.77 -22.29 -0.30
N ASN A 3 27.79 -21.93 0.99
CA ASN A 3 27.37 -20.60 1.44
C ASN A 3 28.35 -19.55 0.89
N LYS A 4 27.82 -18.41 0.49
CA LYS A 4 28.62 -17.24 0.10
C LYS A 4 28.46 -16.17 1.19
N SER A 5 29.49 -15.36 1.38
CA SER A 5 29.48 -14.26 2.34
C SER A 5 29.40 -12.91 1.61
N LEU A 6 28.80 -11.95 2.25
CA LEU A 6 28.72 -10.57 1.79
C LEU A 6 29.14 -9.67 2.96
N SER A 7 30.14 -8.83 2.74
CA SER A 7 30.61 -7.88 3.75
C SER A 7 29.83 -6.56 3.62
N LEU A 8 29.34 -6.07 4.75
CA LEU A 8 28.55 -4.83 4.82
C LEU A 8 29.13 -3.91 5.89
N THR A 9 29.11 -2.63 5.65
CA THR A 9 29.33 -1.63 6.70
C THR A 9 28.08 -1.54 7.59
N PRO A 10 28.18 -0.98 8.82
CA PRO A 10 27.00 -0.76 9.66
C PRO A 10 25.90 0.06 8.96
N ALA A 11 26.26 1.08 8.19
CA ALA A 11 25.30 1.90 7.43
C ALA A 11 24.58 1.08 6.36
N GLN A 12 25.33 0.25 5.61
CA GLN A 12 24.73 -0.63 4.60
C GLN A 12 23.80 -1.67 5.25
N PHE A 13 24.22 -2.23 6.39
CA PHE A 13 23.38 -3.18 7.12
C PHE A 13 22.09 -2.55 7.63
N LYS A 14 22.17 -1.31 8.16
CA LYS A 14 20.96 -0.56 8.57
C LYS A 14 19.96 -0.42 7.40
N ASN A 15 20.47 0.02 6.25
CA ASN A 15 19.63 0.20 5.06
C ASN A 15 19.05 -1.14 4.59
N LEU A 16 19.84 -2.21 4.62
CA LEU A 16 19.35 -3.56 4.29
C LEU A 16 18.24 -3.99 5.27
N MET A 17 18.39 -3.72 6.56
CA MET A 17 17.38 -4.06 7.56
C MET A 17 16.06 -3.32 7.28
N ILE A 18 16.11 -2.03 6.92
CA ILE A 18 14.95 -1.23 6.52
C ILE A 18 14.29 -1.83 5.26
N LEU A 19 15.08 -2.09 4.22
CA LEU A 19 14.57 -2.61 2.94
C LEU A 19 13.92 -3.99 3.11
N VAL A 20 14.52 -4.86 3.91
CA VAL A 20 13.97 -6.21 4.15
C VAL A 20 12.68 -6.12 4.98
N TYR A 21 12.61 -5.20 5.93
CA TYR A 21 11.40 -4.97 6.72
C TYR A 21 10.25 -4.50 5.80
N LEU A 22 10.50 -3.45 5.02
CA LEU A 22 9.50 -2.89 4.10
C LEU A 22 9.06 -3.93 3.06
N GLY A 23 10.00 -4.69 2.51
CA GLY A 23 9.68 -5.76 1.55
C GLY A 23 8.85 -6.88 2.17
N GLU A 24 9.16 -7.27 3.41
CA GLU A 24 8.36 -8.27 4.13
C GLU A 24 6.97 -7.74 4.45
N PHE A 25 6.86 -6.48 4.87
CA PHE A 25 5.59 -5.81 5.12
C PHE A 25 4.73 -5.78 3.85
N MET A 26 5.27 -5.38 2.71
CA MET A 26 4.53 -5.36 1.44
C MET A 26 4.02 -6.75 1.04
N ILE A 27 4.84 -7.79 1.27
CA ILE A 27 4.48 -9.16 0.89
C ILE A 27 3.48 -9.78 1.87
N ASN A 28 3.67 -9.57 3.16
CA ASN A 28 2.93 -10.27 4.21
C ASN A 28 1.95 -9.41 5.01
N GLY A 29 1.99 -8.09 4.88
CA GLY A 29 1.14 -7.18 5.67
C GLY A 29 -0.36 -7.43 5.51
N ILE A 30 -0.77 -7.90 4.33
CA ILE A 30 -2.17 -8.26 4.04
C ILE A 30 -2.45 -9.75 4.23
N ARG A 31 -1.56 -10.48 4.93
CA ARG A 31 -1.64 -11.94 5.08
C ARG A 31 -1.76 -12.33 6.55
N GLY A 32 -2.19 -13.55 6.80
CA GLY A 32 -2.21 -14.13 8.14
C GLY A 32 -3.43 -13.83 8.99
N GLY A 33 -4.28 -12.90 8.57
CA GLY A 33 -5.56 -12.62 9.25
C GLY A 33 -6.65 -13.62 8.85
N LYS A 34 -7.74 -13.63 9.61
CA LYS A 34 -8.90 -14.46 9.28
C LYS A 34 -9.49 -14.03 7.94
N GLY A 35 -9.57 -14.95 7.01
CA GLY A 35 -10.09 -14.69 5.65
C GLY A 35 -9.04 -14.19 4.65
N TYR A 36 -7.80 -13.98 5.08
CA TYR A 36 -6.71 -13.51 4.23
C TYR A 36 -5.76 -14.65 3.84
N PRO A 37 -4.98 -14.49 2.75
CA PRO A 37 -3.99 -15.49 2.38
C PRO A 37 -2.98 -15.78 3.50
N LYS A 38 -2.44 -16.98 3.53
CA LYS A 38 -1.45 -17.39 4.54
C LYS A 38 -0.14 -16.62 4.36
N THR A 39 0.49 -16.29 5.47
CA THR A 39 1.84 -15.69 5.52
C THR A 39 2.84 -16.53 4.72
N ILE A 40 3.67 -15.86 3.94
CA ILE A 40 4.73 -16.52 3.15
C ILE A 40 6.00 -16.62 4.02
N LYS A 41 6.14 -17.75 4.70
CA LYS A 41 7.17 -18.01 5.71
C LYS A 41 8.61 -17.77 5.27
N ARG A 42 8.93 -17.94 3.96
CA ARG A 42 10.31 -17.74 3.49
C ARG A 42 10.78 -16.28 3.66
N TYR A 43 9.89 -15.30 3.49
CA TYR A 43 10.23 -13.88 3.66
C TYR A 43 10.34 -13.49 5.14
N GLU A 44 9.43 -13.98 5.97
CA GLU A 44 9.51 -13.85 7.43
C GLU A 44 10.86 -14.38 7.96
N LYS A 45 11.32 -15.52 7.45
CA LYS A 45 12.61 -16.10 7.83
C LYS A 45 13.80 -15.21 7.46
N VAL A 46 13.72 -14.52 6.29
CA VAL A 46 14.78 -13.58 5.88
C VAL A 46 14.80 -12.38 6.84
N LEU A 47 13.65 -11.80 7.14
CA LEU A 47 13.57 -10.68 8.09
C LEU A 47 14.12 -11.08 9.46
N LYS A 48 13.69 -12.20 10.01
CA LYS A 48 14.21 -12.73 11.29
C LYS A 48 15.72 -12.90 11.26
N PHE A 49 16.27 -13.45 10.18
CA PHE A 49 17.72 -13.63 10.02
C PHE A 49 18.45 -12.29 10.05
N ILE A 50 17.97 -11.29 9.35
CA ILE A 50 18.59 -9.95 9.34
C ILE A 50 18.52 -9.32 10.75
N ILE A 51 17.36 -9.33 11.38
CA ILE A 51 17.17 -8.72 12.71
C ILE A 51 18.09 -9.40 13.78
N GLN A 52 18.22 -10.71 13.74
CA GLN A 52 19.09 -11.46 14.66
C GLN A 52 20.56 -11.04 14.56
N ASN A 53 20.99 -10.56 13.40
CA ASN A 53 22.35 -10.12 13.16
C ASN A 53 22.60 -8.63 13.49
N ALA A 54 21.59 -7.87 13.89
CA ALA A 54 21.70 -6.42 14.14
C ALA A 54 22.82 -6.08 15.14
N LYS A 55 22.98 -6.86 16.20
CA LYS A 55 24.04 -6.65 17.21
C LYS A 55 25.45 -6.72 16.61
N ASN A 56 25.67 -7.57 15.62
CA ASN A 56 26.97 -7.74 14.96
C ASN A 56 27.40 -6.49 14.17
N PHE A 57 26.44 -5.62 13.87
CA PHE A 57 26.67 -4.36 13.14
C PHE A 57 26.49 -3.12 14.02
N GLY A 58 26.55 -3.28 15.34
CA GLY A 58 26.44 -2.17 16.29
C GLY A 58 25.02 -1.63 16.47
N MET A 59 23.99 -2.37 16.00
CA MET A 59 22.59 -1.96 16.06
C MET A 59 21.78 -2.74 17.12
N GLY A 60 22.44 -3.12 18.20
CA GLY A 60 21.78 -3.87 19.27
C GLY A 60 20.64 -3.10 19.95
N ASN A 61 20.72 -1.77 19.97
CA ASN A 61 19.67 -0.87 20.48
C ASN A 61 18.44 -0.76 19.57
N CYS A 62 18.56 -1.19 18.31
CA CYS A 62 17.44 -1.14 17.35
C CYS A 62 16.57 -2.39 17.43
N VAL A 63 16.93 -3.37 18.25
CA VAL A 63 16.23 -4.65 18.33
C VAL A 63 16.02 -5.06 19.79
N LYS A 64 14.89 -5.72 20.07
CA LYS A 64 14.55 -6.21 21.41
C LYS A 64 14.02 -7.64 21.31
N LYS A 65 14.55 -8.51 22.14
CA LYS A 65 14.04 -9.87 22.27
C LYS A 65 13.21 -9.97 23.56
N TYR A 66 12.00 -10.43 23.44
CA TYR A 66 11.15 -10.74 24.58
C TYR A 66 11.38 -12.20 25.02
N LYS A 67 11.06 -12.49 26.27
CA LYS A 67 11.41 -13.75 26.94
C LYS A 67 10.90 -15.00 26.19
N ASP A 68 9.70 -14.91 25.66
CA ASP A 68 9.02 -16.07 25.07
C ASP A 68 9.12 -16.12 23.54
N ASP A 69 9.88 -15.22 22.93
CA ASP A 69 10.02 -15.13 21.47
C ASP A 69 11.23 -15.91 20.96
N ASP A 70 11.09 -16.51 19.79
CA ASP A 70 12.18 -17.21 19.10
C ASP A 70 13.28 -16.26 18.59
N ALA A 71 12.90 -15.03 18.23
CA ALA A 71 13.78 -14.06 17.59
C ALA A 71 13.51 -12.65 18.13
N PRO A 72 14.50 -11.74 18.05
CA PRO A 72 14.24 -10.34 18.38
C PRO A 72 13.34 -9.68 17.31
N TYR A 73 12.74 -8.57 17.69
CA TYR A 73 11.94 -7.69 16.85
C TYR A 73 12.59 -6.31 16.79
N PRO A 74 12.33 -5.49 15.77
CA PRO A 74 12.73 -4.09 15.81
C PRO A 74 12.11 -3.40 17.02
N THR A 75 12.78 -2.40 17.55
CA THR A 75 12.20 -1.56 18.62
C THR A 75 11.20 -0.58 18.02
N ARG A 76 10.24 -0.16 18.81
CA ARG A 76 9.25 0.86 18.41
C ARG A 76 9.94 2.14 17.92
N GLU A 77 11.02 2.56 18.61
CA GLU A 77 11.81 3.72 18.19
C GLU A 77 12.42 3.55 16.78
N PHE A 78 12.89 2.33 16.46
CA PHE A 78 13.40 2.03 15.12
C PHE A 78 12.28 2.11 14.07
N GLU A 79 11.12 1.54 14.37
CA GLU A 79 9.97 1.53 13.46
C GLU A 79 9.50 2.96 13.17
N GLU A 80 9.24 3.76 14.21
CA GLU A 80 8.81 5.16 14.08
C GLU A 80 9.79 5.99 13.27
N LYS A 81 11.08 5.80 13.51
CA LYS A 81 12.13 6.61 12.87
C LYS A 81 12.40 6.22 11.42
N PHE A 82 12.30 4.94 11.06
CA PHE A 82 12.80 4.44 9.78
C PHE A 82 11.77 3.71 8.92
N ILE A 83 10.62 3.35 9.47
CA ILE A 83 9.65 2.48 8.79
C ILE A 83 8.30 3.19 8.60
N ASP A 84 7.68 3.64 9.69
CA ASP A 84 6.28 4.06 9.71
C ASP A 84 5.99 5.16 8.69
N GLN A 85 6.86 6.19 8.62
CA GLN A 85 6.67 7.29 7.67
C GLN A 85 6.75 6.80 6.21
N ARG A 86 7.64 5.87 5.91
CA ARG A 86 7.78 5.32 4.54
C ARG A 86 6.57 4.52 4.11
N ILE A 87 6.00 3.76 5.03
CA ILE A 87 4.75 3.03 4.77
C ILE A 87 3.63 4.04 4.53
N TYR A 88 3.50 5.04 5.40
CA TYR A 88 2.48 6.07 5.29
C TYR A 88 2.59 6.81 3.94
N ASP A 89 3.79 7.29 3.59
CA ASP A 89 4.01 8.03 2.34
C ASP A 89 3.65 7.16 1.11
N TYR A 90 4.03 5.88 1.14
CA TYR A 90 3.71 4.95 0.05
C TYR A 90 2.21 4.68 -0.03
N ASP A 91 1.55 4.46 1.09
CA ASP A 91 0.11 4.18 1.13
C ASP A 91 -0.69 5.40 0.64
N GLU A 92 -0.34 6.61 1.09
CA GLU A 92 -0.97 7.86 0.62
C GLU A 92 -0.80 8.03 -0.89
N GLU A 93 0.42 7.98 -1.38
CA GLU A 93 0.72 8.14 -2.81
C GLU A 93 0.00 7.08 -3.65
N SER A 94 0.04 5.82 -3.20
CA SER A 94 -0.60 4.71 -3.91
C SER A 94 -2.13 4.86 -3.91
N PHE A 95 -2.71 5.26 -2.79
CA PHE A 95 -4.16 5.43 -2.66
C PHE A 95 -4.69 6.48 -3.67
N TRP A 96 -4.08 7.66 -3.67
CA TRP A 96 -4.58 8.75 -4.52
C TRP A 96 -4.40 8.43 -6.01
N ARG A 97 -3.25 7.90 -6.39
CA ARG A 97 -2.98 7.48 -7.78
C ARG A 97 -3.97 6.39 -8.24
N GLU A 98 -4.16 5.35 -7.45
CA GLU A 98 -5.10 4.26 -7.79
C GLU A 98 -6.54 4.78 -7.89
N LEU A 99 -6.92 5.73 -7.01
CA LEU A 99 -8.26 6.32 -7.02
C LEU A 99 -8.49 7.10 -8.32
N SER A 100 -7.54 7.96 -8.73
CA SER A 100 -7.59 8.72 -10.00
C SER A 100 -7.70 7.77 -11.19
N SER A 101 -6.84 6.76 -11.22
CA SER A 101 -6.82 5.75 -12.29
C SER A 101 -8.15 4.99 -12.39
N HIS A 102 -8.74 4.58 -11.27
CA HIS A 102 -10.03 3.90 -11.27
C HIS A 102 -11.17 4.78 -11.75
N PHE A 103 -11.15 6.08 -11.40
CA PHE A 103 -12.14 7.03 -11.92
C PHE A 103 -11.95 7.25 -13.42
N ALA A 104 -10.72 7.36 -13.88
CA ALA A 104 -10.41 7.53 -15.30
C ALA A 104 -10.90 6.32 -16.12
N ASP A 105 -10.58 5.11 -15.67
CA ASP A 105 -11.07 3.89 -16.32
C ASP A 105 -12.60 3.83 -16.36
N ARG A 106 -13.25 4.11 -15.22
CA ARG A 106 -14.70 4.10 -15.12
C ARG A 106 -15.34 5.04 -16.16
N ASP A 107 -14.86 6.28 -16.22
CA ASP A 107 -15.47 7.31 -17.07
C ASP A 107 -15.07 7.13 -18.53
N PHE A 108 -13.88 6.64 -18.80
CA PHE A 108 -13.52 6.19 -20.14
C PHE A 108 -14.52 5.15 -20.66
N TYR A 109 -14.78 4.09 -19.86
CA TYR A 109 -15.74 3.06 -20.31
C TYR A 109 -17.17 3.58 -20.46
N ARG A 110 -17.58 4.52 -19.62
CA ARG A 110 -18.93 5.13 -19.74
C ARG A 110 -19.09 5.96 -21.00
N GLN A 111 -18.06 6.70 -21.40
CA GLN A 111 -18.14 7.65 -22.52
C GLN A 111 -17.70 7.04 -23.85
N TYR A 112 -16.71 6.16 -23.83
CA TYR A 112 -16.02 5.67 -25.03
C TYR A 112 -16.01 4.14 -25.17
N GLY A 113 -16.57 3.40 -24.24
CA GLY A 113 -16.46 1.94 -24.19
C GLY A 113 -16.95 1.21 -25.45
N ASP A 114 -17.92 1.78 -26.15
CA ASP A 114 -18.47 1.20 -27.38
C ASP A 114 -17.75 1.69 -28.66
N GLN A 115 -16.78 2.59 -28.53
CA GLN A 115 -16.06 3.14 -29.67
C GLN A 115 -14.88 2.27 -30.09
N LYS A 116 -14.65 2.19 -31.41
CA LYS A 116 -13.49 1.48 -31.96
C LYS A 116 -12.28 2.43 -31.97
N LEU A 117 -11.52 2.44 -30.90
CA LEU A 117 -10.33 3.26 -30.73
C LEU A 117 -9.08 2.38 -30.85
N SER A 118 -8.03 2.94 -31.42
CA SER A 118 -6.69 2.30 -31.34
C SER A 118 -6.19 2.29 -29.90
N GLY A 119 -5.21 1.46 -29.58
CA GLY A 119 -4.61 1.43 -28.26
C GLY A 119 -4.02 2.78 -27.83
N GLU A 120 -3.42 3.49 -28.79
CA GLU A 120 -2.81 4.81 -28.54
C GLU A 120 -3.87 5.89 -28.23
N GLU A 121 -4.93 5.94 -29.03
CA GLU A 121 -6.06 6.86 -28.78
C GLU A 121 -6.70 6.59 -27.41
N ARG A 122 -6.93 5.32 -27.11
CA ARG A 122 -7.50 4.90 -25.83
C ARG A 122 -6.64 5.37 -24.64
N LEU A 123 -5.32 5.11 -24.69
CA LEU A 123 -4.40 5.51 -23.61
C LEU A 123 -4.37 7.04 -23.47
N GLY A 124 -4.34 7.77 -24.58
CA GLY A 124 -4.36 9.24 -24.54
C GLY A 124 -5.57 9.78 -23.81
N ILE A 125 -6.76 9.26 -24.14
CA ILE A 125 -8.02 9.69 -23.48
C ILE A 125 -8.00 9.32 -21.98
N ILE A 126 -7.56 8.10 -21.63
CA ILE A 126 -7.50 7.68 -20.22
C ILE A 126 -6.58 8.62 -19.44
N TRP A 127 -5.40 8.93 -19.96
CA TRP A 127 -4.45 9.84 -19.29
C TRP A 127 -5.03 11.25 -19.10
N GLU A 128 -5.74 11.80 -20.11
CA GLU A 128 -6.39 13.11 -19.97
C GLU A 128 -7.44 13.12 -18.84
N ILE A 129 -8.20 12.03 -18.71
CA ILE A 129 -9.20 11.90 -17.64
C ILE A 129 -8.50 11.70 -16.29
N GLU A 130 -7.39 10.91 -16.25
CA GLU A 130 -6.61 10.66 -15.03
C GLU A 130 -5.99 11.98 -14.52
N ASP A 131 -5.36 12.76 -15.39
CA ASP A 131 -4.79 14.08 -15.07
C ASP A 131 -5.87 15.01 -14.47
N TYR A 132 -7.08 15.02 -15.03
CA TYR A 132 -8.20 15.79 -14.49
C TYR A 132 -8.54 15.37 -13.05
N TYR A 133 -8.59 14.06 -12.78
CA TYR A 133 -8.87 13.58 -11.42
C TYR A 133 -7.72 13.84 -10.44
N GLU A 134 -6.47 13.74 -10.90
CA GLU A 134 -5.30 14.08 -10.07
C GLU A 134 -5.31 15.55 -9.67
N GLU A 135 -5.61 16.45 -10.63
CA GLU A 135 -5.72 17.88 -10.36
C GLU A 135 -6.86 18.17 -9.37
N GLU A 136 -8.05 17.61 -9.62
CA GLU A 136 -9.22 17.77 -8.76
C GLU A 136 -8.94 17.31 -7.32
N ILE A 137 -8.35 16.13 -7.16
CA ILE A 137 -8.00 15.58 -5.85
C ILE A 137 -6.93 16.45 -5.16
N SER A 138 -5.94 16.89 -5.91
CA SER A 138 -4.85 17.73 -5.36
C SER A 138 -5.39 19.07 -4.82
N GLU A 139 -6.39 19.66 -5.49
CA GLU A 139 -6.95 20.96 -5.11
C GLU A 139 -8.02 20.87 -4.04
N ASN A 140 -8.87 19.86 -4.11
CA ASN A 140 -10.13 19.78 -3.36
C ASN A 140 -10.24 18.53 -2.47
N GLY A 141 -9.26 17.62 -2.54
CA GLY A 141 -9.36 16.35 -1.80
C GLY A 141 -10.58 15.56 -2.25
N LEU A 142 -11.39 15.14 -1.32
CA LEU A 142 -12.64 14.41 -1.61
C LEU A 142 -13.89 15.28 -1.51
N GLU A 143 -13.77 16.61 -1.42
CA GLU A 143 -14.91 17.50 -1.19
C GLU A 143 -15.96 17.42 -2.30
N ASN A 144 -15.52 17.20 -3.55
CA ASN A 144 -16.41 17.12 -4.71
C ASN A 144 -16.83 15.67 -5.05
N PHE A 145 -16.49 14.70 -4.21
CA PHE A 145 -16.87 13.30 -4.41
C PHE A 145 -18.04 12.93 -3.48
N GLU A 146 -19.16 12.44 -4.07
CA GLU A 146 -20.35 12.03 -3.33
C GLU A 146 -20.61 10.53 -3.47
N VAL A 147 -21.04 9.94 -2.37
CA VAL A 147 -21.53 8.58 -2.40
C VAL A 147 -23.03 8.64 -2.55
N UNK A 148 -23.50 8.29 -3.43
CA UNK A 148 -24.75 8.30 -3.72
C UNK A 148 -25.47 7.43 -2.88
N UNK A 149 -25.59 7.83 -2.13
CA UNK A 149 -26.19 7.17 -1.23
C UNK A 149 -27.49 6.85 -1.59
N UNK A 150 -27.55 6.02 -1.77
CA UNK A 150 -28.75 5.64 -1.74
C UNK A 150 -29.09 5.69 -0.41
N UNK A 151 -29.43 5.99 0.04
CA UNK A 151 -29.66 6.04 1.21
C UNK A 151 -28.84 5.14 1.78
N PRO A 152 -28.26 5.60 2.92
CA PRO A 152 -27.46 4.67 3.66
C PRO A 152 -28.35 3.54 4.18
N ARG A 153 -28.13 2.35 3.70
CA ARG A 153 -28.78 1.16 4.31
C ARG A 153 -28.43 1.20 5.80
N GLN A 154 -29.42 1.22 6.65
CA GLN A 154 -29.19 1.09 8.08
C GLN A 154 -28.29 -0.12 8.27
N VAL A 155 -27.10 0.10 8.85
CA VAL A 155 -26.19 -0.98 9.19
C VAL A 155 -26.93 -1.86 10.21
N ARG A 156 -27.57 -2.90 9.73
CA ARG A 156 -28.12 -3.93 10.61
C ARG A 156 -26.92 -4.57 11.30
N SER A 157 -26.93 -4.58 12.58
CA SER A 157 -25.93 -5.25 13.41
C SER A 157 -25.85 -6.72 12.98
N GLY A 158 -24.79 -7.09 12.33
CA GLY A 158 -24.48 -8.49 11.97
C GLY A 158 -24.51 -8.78 10.46
N THR A 159 -23.36 -8.92 9.89
CA THR A 159 -22.96 -9.77 8.76
C THR A 159 -23.20 -9.39 7.30
N ASP A 160 -23.70 -8.21 6.94
CA ASP A 160 -23.72 -7.84 5.51
C ASP A 160 -22.78 -6.65 5.24
N ILE A 161 -21.58 -6.95 4.74
CA ILE A 161 -20.69 -5.93 4.13
C ILE A 161 -21.24 -5.66 2.74
N GLY A 162 -22.09 -4.64 2.64
CA GLY A 162 -22.60 -4.18 1.35
C GLY A 162 -21.53 -3.50 0.53
N ILE A 163 -21.42 -3.84 -0.74
CA ILE A 163 -20.57 -3.16 -1.70
C ILE A 163 -21.12 -1.75 -1.90
N LEU A 164 -20.31 -0.75 -1.61
CA LEU A 164 -20.64 0.66 -1.88
C LEU A 164 -20.64 0.87 -3.40
N GLN A 165 -21.80 1.20 -3.96
CA GLN A 165 -21.91 1.60 -5.36
C GLN A 165 -21.80 3.12 -5.45
N PHE A 166 -20.75 3.60 -6.10
CA PHE A 166 -20.58 5.01 -6.43
C PHE A 166 -21.49 5.37 -7.61
N SER A 167 -22.36 6.34 -7.46
CA SER A 167 -23.26 6.77 -8.54
C SER A 167 -23.10 8.26 -8.85
N GLN A 168 -22.71 8.49 -10.06
CA GLN A 168 -22.81 9.76 -10.82
C GLN A 168 -22.15 11.01 -10.23
N LEU A 169 -21.02 11.36 -10.82
CA LEU A 169 -20.55 12.74 -10.88
C LEU A 169 -21.52 13.54 -11.77
N GLN A 170 -22.26 14.46 -11.18
CA GLN A 170 -22.96 15.46 -11.99
C GLN A 170 -21.91 16.46 -12.48
N THR A 171 -21.65 16.43 -13.78
CA THR A 171 -20.89 17.50 -14.43
C THR A 171 -21.67 18.81 -14.27
N VAL A 172 -21.19 19.69 -13.42
CA VAL A 172 -21.67 21.08 -13.41
C VAL A 172 -21.02 21.74 -14.61
N SER A 173 -21.79 21.90 -15.68
CA SER A 173 -21.36 22.70 -16.81
C SER A 173 -21.28 24.17 -16.39
N PRO A 174 -20.31 24.96 -16.92
CA PRO A 174 -20.13 26.37 -16.57
C PRO A 174 -21.33 27.27 -16.97
#